data_fe99a05eadda68ca6a913790926b94c2
#
_entry.id   fe99a05eadda68ca6a913790926b94c2
#
_cell.length_a   1.000
_cell.length_b   1.000
_cell.length_c   1.000
_cell.angle_alpha   90.00
_cell.angle_beta   90.00
_cell.angle_gamma   90.00
#
_symmetry.space_group_name_H-M   'P 1'
#
loop_
_entity.id
_entity.type
_entity.pdbx_description
1 polymer ?
#
loop_
_entity_poly.entity_id
_entity_poly.type
_entity_poly.pdbx_seq_one_letter_code
_entity_poly.pdbx_strand_id
1 'polypeptide(L)'
;GWFSPARMFSYSRLESLQLRRDPIRLTLALLGSLILMFVIGYGINMDVEDLSFAVLDRDQTATSRDYVLDIAGSRYFTETAPLAGYDDMDARMRSGNLALAIEIPPGFARDVARGGAVQVGAWIDGANPTRAETVRGYVQGMHADWIMRKTREAHGEAAVQGAFELVTRFRYN
;
A
#
# COMPACT_ATOMS: atom_id res chain seq x y z
N GLY A 1 -20.78 -41.56 -21.52
CA GLY A 1 -20.56 -40.12 -21.66
C GLY A 1 -21.73 -39.35 -21.12
N TRP A 2 -21.61 -38.79 -19.92
CA TRP A 2 -22.71 -38.04 -19.24
C TRP A 2 -22.79 -36.57 -19.64
N PHE A 3 -21.89 -36.07 -20.43
CA PHE A 3 -21.88 -34.71 -20.95
C PHE A 3 -22.12 -34.71 -22.45
N SER A 4 -23.29 -34.23 -22.89
CA SER A 4 -23.60 -34.00 -24.31
C SER A 4 -23.69 -32.49 -24.56
N PRO A 5 -22.78 -31.91 -25.36
CA PRO A 5 -22.81 -30.47 -25.69
C PRO A 5 -24.12 -30.04 -26.33
N ALA A 6 -24.76 -30.94 -27.12
CA ALA A 6 -26.05 -30.68 -27.75
C ALA A 6 -27.20 -30.50 -26.74
N ARG A 7 -27.19 -31.22 -25.62
CA ARG A 7 -28.18 -31.04 -24.54
C ARG A 7 -27.97 -29.71 -23.79
N MET A 8 -26.71 -29.35 -23.50
CA MET A 8 -26.41 -28.06 -22.89
C MET A 8 -26.89 -26.89 -23.76
N PHE A 9 -26.65 -26.96 -25.07
CA PHE A 9 -27.06 -25.93 -26.00
C PHE A 9 -28.59 -25.81 -26.11
N SER A 10 -29.30 -26.93 -26.05
CA SER A 10 -30.77 -26.96 -26.06
C SER A 10 -31.38 -26.36 -24.79
N TYR A 11 -30.80 -26.63 -23.62
CA TYR A 11 -31.23 -26.03 -22.35
C TYR A 11 -30.94 -24.53 -22.31
N SER A 12 -29.74 -24.11 -22.71
CA SER A 12 -29.37 -22.67 -22.78
C SER A 12 -30.26 -21.90 -23.73
N ARG A 13 -30.67 -22.51 -24.86
CA ARG A 13 -31.59 -21.88 -25.81
C ARG A 13 -33.02 -21.77 -25.28
N LEU A 14 -33.47 -22.76 -24.53
CA LEU A 14 -34.78 -22.72 -23.87
C LEU A 14 -34.83 -21.66 -22.77
N GLU A 15 -33.81 -21.56 -21.94
CA GLU A 15 -33.69 -20.54 -20.91
C GLU A 15 -33.61 -19.14 -21.50
N SER A 16 -32.84 -18.93 -22.58
CA SER A 16 -32.78 -17.62 -23.23
C SER A 16 -34.08 -17.21 -23.89
N LEU A 17 -34.91 -18.15 -24.40
CA LEU A 17 -36.20 -17.87 -24.91
C LEU A 17 -37.23 -17.56 -23.81
N GLN A 18 -37.11 -18.20 -22.64
CA GLN A 18 -37.92 -17.89 -21.45
C GLN A 18 -37.61 -16.51 -20.88
N LEU A 19 -36.32 -16.15 -20.81
CA LEU A 19 -35.87 -14.80 -20.41
C LEU A 19 -36.42 -13.70 -21.34
N ARG A 20 -36.47 -13.95 -22.65
CA ARG A 20 -37.02 -12.99 -23.63
C ARG A 20 -38.54 -12.82 -23.50
N ARG A 21 -39.24 -13.82 -22.98
CA ARG A 21 -40.70 -13.78 -22.74
C ARG A 21 -41.08 -13.11 -21.42
N ASP A 22 -40.14 -12.97 -20.49
CA ASP A 22 -40.38 -12.33 -19.21
C ASP A 22 -39.49 -11.08 -19.11
N PRO A 23 -39.97 -9.94 -19.62
CA PRO A 23 -39.19 -8.70 -19.63
C PRO A 23 -38.87 -8.21 -18.20
N ILE A 24 -39.67 -8.58 -17.20
CA ILE A 24 -39.44 -8.21 -15.81
C ILE A 24 -38.16 -8.90 -15.28
N ARG A 25 -38.04 -10.22 -15.52
CA ARG A 25 -36.85 -10.98 -15.11
C ARG A 25 -35.59 -10.53 -15.85
N LEU A 26 -35.69 -10.24 -17.14
CA LEU A 26 -34.59 -9.75 -17.94
C LEU A 26 -34.12 -8.38 -17.44
N THR A 27 -35.05 -7.47 -17.17
CA THR A 27 -34.76 -6.14 -16.66
C THR A 27 -34.10 -6.22 -15.26
N LEU A 28 -34.66 -7.09 -14.38
CA LEU A 28 -34.07 -7.26 -13.04
C LEU A 28 -32.68 -7.86 -13.08
N ALA A 29 -32.43 -8.83 -13.95
CA ALA A 29 -31.10 -9.45 -14.11
C ALA A 29 -30.08 -8.47 -14.66
N LEU A 30 -30.42 -7.69 -15.69
CA LEU A 30 -29.52 -6.69 -16.28
C LEU A 30 -29.31 -5.49 -15.36
N LEU A 31 -30.39 -4.93 -14.82
CA LEU A 31 -30.32 -3.76 -13.95
C LEU A 31 -29.66 -4.11 -12.62
N GLY A 32 -29.98 -5.27 -12.05
CA GLY A 32 -29.34 -5.76 -10.82
C GLY A 32 -27.83 -5.99 -10.99
N SER A 33 -27.42 -6.59 -12.11
CA SER A 33 -26.00 -6.78 -12.43
C SER A 33 -25.27 -5.45 -12.65
N LEU A 34 -25.91 -4.48 -13.33
CA LEU A 34 -25.37 -3.13 -13.54
C LEU A 34 -25.23 -2.36 -12.23
N ILE A 35 -26.26 -2.42 -11.37
CA ILE A 35 -26.22 -1.78 -10.04
C ILE A 35 -25.11 -2.41 -9.19
N LEU A 36 -25.03 -3.74 -9.17
CA LEU A 36 -24.00 -4.45 -8.41
C LEU A 36 -22.59 -4.10 -8.91
N MET A 37 -22.40 -4.06 -10.23
CA MET A 37 -21.14 -3.67 -10.85
C MET A 37 -20.78 -2.20 -10.53
N PHE A 38 -21.77 -1.31 -10.52
CA PHE A 38 -21.60 0.09 -10.16
C PHE A 38 -21.27 0.25 -8.68
N VAL A 39 -21.98 -0.44 -7.78
CA VAL A 39 -21.73 -0.41 -6.33
C VAL A 39 -20.36 -0.99 -5.99
N ILE A 40 -19.96 -2.11 -6.62
CA ILE A 40 -18.64 -2.70 -6.39
C ILE A 40 -17.55 -1.82 -7.01
N GLY A 41 -17.76 -1.27 -8.20
CA GLY A 41 -16.77 -0.45 -8.90
C GLY A 41 -16.54 0.94 -8.28
N TYR A 42 -17.59 1.55 -7.74
CA TYR A 42 -17.53 2.88 -7.15
C TYR A 42 -17.62 2.89 -5.62
N GLY A 43 -18.26 1.90 -5.02
CA GLY A 43 -18.51 1.86 -3.57
C GLY A 43 -17.38 1.24 -2.76
N ILE A 44 -16.49 0.48 -3.39
CA ILE A 44 -15.32 -0.09 -2.72
C ILE A 44 -14.09 0.67 -3.22
N ASN A 45 -13.94 1.90 -2.73
CA ASN A 45 -12.68 2.60 -2.85
C ASN A 45 -11.73 2.00 -1.79
N MET A 46 -10.87 1.07 -2.21
CA MET A 46 -9.81 0.50 -1.36
C MET A 46 -8.54 1.38 -1.41
N ASP A 47 -8.62 2.57 -1.99
CA ASP A 47 -7.53 3.52 -1.96
C ASP A 47 -7.36 4.04 -0.53
N VAL A 48 -6.31 3.59 0.10
CA VAL A 48 -5.91 4.04 1.44
C VAL A 48 -5.14 5.33 1.22
N GLU A 49 -5.84 6.46 1.23
CA GLU A 49 -5.27 7.81 1.14
C GLU A 49 -5.20 8.44 2.54
N ASP A 50 -4.40 9.49 2.69
CA ASP A 50 -4.27 10.29 3.93
C ASP A 50 -3.84 9.49 5.16
N LEU A 51 -2.94 8.53 4.97
CA LEU A 51 -2.35 7.80 6.09
C LEU A 51 -1.44 8.72 6.91
N SER A 52 -1.81 8.94 8.17
CA SER A 52 -0.97 9.71 9.08
C SER A 52 0.35 8.98 9.33
N PHE A 53 1.47 9.67 9.05
CA PHE A 53 2.78 9.15 9.40
C PHE A 53 3.60 10.16 10.21
N ALA A 54 4.54 9.66 11.00
CA ALA A 54 5.49 10.48 11.72
C ALA A 54 6.87 9.82 11.70
N VAL A 55 7.89 10.64 11.86
CA VAL A 55 9.28 10.21 11.75
C VAL A 55 10.03 10.42 13.05
N LEU A 56 10.78 9.40 13.46
CA LEU A 56 11.83 9.48 14.46
C LEU A 56 13.18 9.55 13.73
N ASP A 57 13.60 10.76 13.39
CA ASP A 57 14.86 10.99 12.70
C ASP A 57 16.03 11.07 13.71
N ARG A 58 16.84 10.02 13.76
CA ARG A 58 18.03 9.95 14.61
C ARG A 58 19.32 10.30 13.87
N ASP A 59 19.27 10.49 12.56
CA ASP A 59 20.40 10.91 11.74
C ASP A 59 20.50 12.43 11.62
N GLN A 60 19.37 13.12 11.54
CA GLN A 60 19.23 14.58 11.50
C GLN A 60 20.04 15.28 10.40
N THR A 61 20.21 14.63 9.26
CA THR A 61 20.99 15.12 8.13
C THR A 61 20.10 15.73 7.04
N ALA A 62 20.72 16.35 6.02
CA ALA A 62 20.00 16.76 4.82
C ALA A 62 19.44 15.54 4.05
N THR A 63 20.16 14.42 4.06
CA THR A 63 19.75 13.17 3.38
C THR A 63 18.55 12.53 4.07
N SER A 64 18.50 12.50 5.41
CA SER A 64 17.34 11.98 6.14
C SER A 64 16.11 12.86 5.90
N ARG A 65 16.26 14.18 5.87
CA ARG A 65 15.17 15.11 5.54
C ARG A 65 14.65 14.93 4.11
N ASP A 66 15.54 14.74 3.13
CA ASP A 66 15.18 14.47 1.74
C ASP A 66 14.34 13.17 1.62
N TYR A 67 14.74 12.14 2.37
CA TYR A 67 13.99 10.89 2.45
C TYR A 67 12.56 11.09 3.01
N VAL A 68 12.43 11.86 4.10
CA VAL A 68 11.12 12.19 4.70
C VAL A 68 10.24 12.97 3.73
N LEU A 69 10.82 13.95 3.04
CA LEU A 69 10.09 14.75 2.04
C LEU A 69 9.61 13.93 0.85
N ASP A 70 10.36 12.92 0.44
CA ASP A 70 9.94 12.00 -0.62
C ASP A 70 8.69 11.21 -0.22
N ILE A 71 8.63 10.72 1.02
CA ILE A 71 7.45 10.03 1.56
C ILE A 71 6.28 11.01 1.73
N ALA A 72 6.52 12.19 2.30
CA ALA A 72 5.51 13.21 2.49
C ALA A 72 4.93 13.76 1.16
N GLY A 73 5.72 13.74 0.09
CA GLY A 73 5.31 14.11 -1.25
C GLY A 73 4.38 13.10 -1.94
N SER A 74 4.16 11.94 -1.35
CA SER A 74 3.23 10.96 -1.90
C SER A 74 1.79 11.29 -1.54
N ARG A 75 0.85 10.93 -2.41
CA ARG A 75 -0.59 11.09 -2.13
C ARG A 75 -1.13 10.16 -1.03
N TYR A 76 -0.34 9.18 -0.62
CA TYR A 76 -0.78 8.15 0.32
C TYR A 76 -0.57 8.54 1.77
N PHE A 77 0.42 9.41 2.04
CA PHE A 77 0.87 9.70 3.38
C PHE A 77 0.78 11.20 3.70
N THR A 78 0.24 11.49 4.88
CA THR A 78 0.19 12.85 5.43
C THR A 78 1.11 12.91 6.65
N GLU A 79 2.15 13.76 6.55
CA GLU A 79 3.11 13.94 7.62
C GLU A 79 2.45 14.62 8.82
N THR A 80 2.70 14.07 10.00
CA THR A 80 2.31 14.64 11.29
C THR A 80 3.55 15.09 12.06
N ALA A 81 3.36 15.71 13.23
CA ALA A 81 4.46 16.21 14.05
C ALA A 81 5.52 15.10 14.29
N PRO A 82 6.82 15.43 14.21
CA PRO A 82 7.91 14.48 14.45
C PRO A 82 7.76 13.76 15.78
N LEU A 83 8.26 12.54 15.86
CA LEU A 83 8.24 11.74 17.06
C LEU A 83 9.34 12.19 18.05
N ALA A 84 8.97 12.38 19.29
CA ALA A 84 9.93 12.70 20.36
C ALA A 84 10.74 11.49 20.82
N GLY A 85 10.19 10.27 20.61
CA GLY A 85 10.81 9.01 21.01
C GLY A 85 9.85 7.84 20.87
N TYR A 86 10.26 6.68 21.37
CA TYR A 86 9.45 5.45 21.29
C TYR A 86 8.18 5.50 22.13
N ASP A 87 8.20 6.19 23.28
CA ASP A 87 7.00 6.32 24.13
C ASP A 87 5.92 7.16 23.44
N ASP A 88 6.32 8.23 22.75
CA ASP A 88 5.41 9.06 21.95
C ASP A 88 4.87 8.27 20.76
N MET A 89 5.73 7.53 20.06
CA MET A 89 5.34 6.64 18.97
C MET A 89 4.28 5.64 19.46
N ASP A 90 4.53 4.97 20.58
CA ASP A 90 3.63 4.00 21.17
C ASP A 90 2.27 4.59 21.57
N ALA A 91 2.29 5.76 22.18
CA ALA A 91 1.07 6.44 22.58
C ALA A 91 0.21 6.84 21.38
N ARG A 92 0.84 7.38 20.34
CA ARG A 92 0.16 7.84 19.12
C ARG A 92 -0.35 6.69 18.27
N MET A 93 0.39 5.57 18.18
CA MET A 93 -0.07 4.37 17.48
C MET A 93 -1.23 3.70 18.21
N ARG A 94 -1.17 3.58 19.55
CA ARG A 94 -2.27 3.01 20.34
C ARG A 94 -3.55 3.84 20.31
N SER A 95 -3.43 5.15 20.17
CA SER A 95 -4.60 6.03 20.03
C SER A 95 -5.21 6.05 18.64
N GLY A 96 -4.60 5.34 17.66
CA GLY A 96 -5.03 5.34 16.26
C GLY A 96 -4.71 6.65 15.51
N ASN A 97 -3.97 7.58 16.13
CA ASN A 97 -3.59 8.85 15.51
C ASN A 97 -2.41 8.72 14.54
N LEU A 98 -1.79 7.57 14.47
CA LEU A 98 -0.61 7.30 13.65
C LEU A 98 -0.75 5.92 12.98
N ALA A 99 -0.79 5.90 11.65
CA ALA A 99 -0.85 4.67 10.87
C ALA A 99 0.53 4.08 10.58
N LEU A 100 1.55 4.96 10.48
CA LEU A 100 2.93 4.59 10.15
C LEU A 100 3.90 5.44 10.97
N ALA A 101 4.87 4.79 11.61
CA ALA A 101 6.04 5.44 12.18
C ALA A 101 7.29 4.99 11.44
N ILE A 102 8.15 5.94 11.09
CA ILE A 102 9.42 5.67 10.39
C ILE A 102 10.55 6.05 11.32
N GLU A 103 11.46 5.11 11.57
CA GLU A 103 12.69 5.37 12.31
C GLU A 103 13.88 5.39 11.36
N ILE A 104 14.53 6.53 11.27
CA ILE A 104 15.78 6.69 10.51
C ILE A 104 16.94 6.54 11.50
N PRO A 105 17.79 5.49 11.35
CA PRO A 105 18.87 5.23 12.28
C PRO A 105 20.02 6.24 12.14
N PRO A 106 20.84 6.41 13.18
CA PRO A 106 22.08 7.19 13.07
C PRO A 106 23.02 6.61 12.00
N GLY A 107 23.64 7.46 11.22
CA GLY A 107 24.55 7.06 10.14
C GLY A 107 23.85 6.74 8.81
N PHE A 108 22.55 6.97 8.71
CA PHE A 108 21.77 6.77 7.48
C PHE A 108 22.41 7.46 6.27
N ALA A 109 22.73 8.74 6.35
CA ALA A 109 23.34 9.48 5.24
C ALA A 109 24.69 8.90 4.82
N ARG A 110 25.49 8.46 5.77
CA ARG A 110 26.80 7.83 5.51
C ARG A 110 26.63 6.52 4.74
N ASP A 111 25.65 5.69 5.14
CA ASP A 111 25.42 4.38 4.55
C ASP A 111 24.82 4.51 3.14
N VAL A 112 23.94 5.49 2.92
CA VAL A 112 23.47 5.90 1.59
C VAL A 112 24.63 6.31 0.69
N ALA A 113 25.52 7.19 1.19
CA ALA A 113 26.66 7.68 0.41
C ALA A 113 27.67 6.58 0.04
N ARG A 114 27.75 5.52 0.84
CA ARG A 114 28.62 4.36 0.57
C ARG A 114 28.02 3.33 -0.36
N GLY A 115 26.72 3.47 -0.72
CA GLY A 115 26.00 2.46 -1.48
C GLY A 115 25.83 1.14 -0.72
N GLY A 116 25.89 1.17 0.61
CA GLY A 116 25.69 0.02 1.48
C GLY A 116 24.21 -0.34 1.66
N ALA A 117 23.97 -1.43 2.38
CA ALA A 117 22.61 -1.77 2.80
C ALA A 117 22.08 -0.70 3.77
N VAL A 118 21.03 0.00 3.34
CA VAL A 118 20.40 1.05 4.13
C VAL A 118 19.15 0.48 4.80
N GLN A 119 19.13 0.48 6.12
CA GLN A 119 18.00 -0.01 6.90
C GLN A 119 17.23 1.16 7.51
N VAL A 120 15.91 1.13 7.36
CA VAL A 120 14.97 2.05 7.97
C VAL A 120 13.92 1.24 8.71
N GLY A 121 13.62 1.59 9.95
CA GLY A 121 12.56 0.96 10.72
C GLY A 121 11.19 1.49 10.26
N ALA A 122 10.25 0.60 9.97
CA ALA A 122 8.85 0.97 9.71
C ALA A 122 7.93 0.24 10.69
N TRP A 123 7.19 1.00 11.48
CA TRP A 123 6.22 0.51 12.44
C TRP A 123 4.82 0.80 11.92
N ILE A 124 4.02 -0.22 11.70
CA ILE A 124 2.72 -0.12 11.05
C ILE A 124 1.63 -0.52 12.03
N ASP A 125 0.54 0.24 12.07
CA ASP A 125 -0.64 -0.12 12.84
C ASP A 125 -1.25 -1.43 12.29
N GLY A 126 -1.21 -2.47 13.11
CA GLY A 126 -1.69 -3.82 12.79
C GLY A 126 -3.17 -4.06 13.08
N ALA A 127 -3.92 -3.07 13.59
CA ALA A 127 -5.33 -3.24 13.95
C ALA A 127 -6.20 -3.67 12.74
N ASN A 128 -5.84 -3.27 11.52
CA ASN A 128 -6.45 -3.74 10.29
C ASN A 128 -5.38 -4.42 9.40
N PRO A 129 -5.37 -5.75 9.30
CA PRO A 129 -4.35 -6.49 8.55
C PRO A 129 -4.26 -6.12 7.07
N THR A 130 -5.40 -5.92 6.40
CA THR A 130 -5.43 -5.56 4.97
C THR A 130 -4.81 -4.18 4.74
N ARG A 131 -5.16 -3.20 5.59
CA ARG A 131 -4.58 -1.86 5.56
C ARG A 131 -3.08 -1.89 5.86
N ALA A 132 -2.67 -2.68 6.85
CA ALA A 132 -1.27 -2.83 7.22
C ALA A 132 -0.41 -3.40 6.08
N GLU A 133 -0.90 -4.40 5.35
CA GLU A 133 -0.21 -4.95 4.17
C GLU A 133 -0.11 -3.93 3.03
N THR A 134 -1.15 -3.14 2.80
CA THR A 134 -1.13 -2.06 1.79
C THR A 134 -0.11 -0.99 2.16
N VAL A 135 -0.10 -0.53 3.41
CA VAL A 135 0.88 0.45 3.92
C VAL A 135 2.30 -0.10 3.77
N ARG A 136 2.51 -1.37 4.14
CA ARG A 136 3.81 -2.03 3.98
C ARG A 136 4.28 -2.01 2.53
N GLY A 137 3.41 -2.38 1.59
CA GLY A 137 3.73 -2.37 0.16
C GLY A 137 4.14 -0.99 -0.34
N TYR A 138 3.41 0.06 0.06
CA TYR A 138 3.72 1.44 -0.33
C TYR A 138 5.07 1.90 0.24
N VAL A 139 5.30 1.69 1.54
CA VAL A 139 6.56 2.09 2.19
C VAL A 139 7.76 1.36 1.59
N GLN A 140 7.63 0.06 1.34
CA GLN A 140 8.69 -0.73 0.70
C GLN A 140 9.00 -0.25 -0.71
N GLY A 141 7.97 0.03 -1.52
CA GLY A 141 8.13 0.56 -2.87
C GLY A 141 8.83 1.91 -2.87
N MET A 142 8.36 2.85 -2.06
CA MET A 142 8.94 4.19 -1.95
C MET A 142 10.38 4.16 -1.44
N HIS A 143 10.67 3.35 -0.42
CA HIS A 143 12.02 3.16 0.09
C HIS A 143 12.97 2.64 -1.01
N ALA A 144 12.57 1.58 -1.71
CA ALA A 144 13.36 1.00 -2.80
C ALA A 144 13.62 2.03 -3.91
N ASP A 145 12.58 2.76 -4.34
CA ASP A 145 12.69 3.78 -5.39
C ASP A 145 13.62 4.92 -4.98
N TRP A 146 13.49 5.41 -3.75
CA TRP A 146 14.34 6.49 -3.24
C TRP A 146 15.82 6.05 -3.18
N ILE A 147 16.09 4.85 -2.62
CA ILE A 147 17.46 4.31 -2.54
C ILE A 147 18.03 4.10 -3.95
N MET A 148 17.25 3.56 -4.89
CA MET A 148 17.71 3.39 -6.28
C MET A 148 18.07 4.72 -6.93
N ARG A 149 17.26 5.78 -6.72
CA ARG A 149 17.58 7.12 -7.24
C ARG A 149 18.88 7.64 -6.64
N LYS A 150 19.05 7.57 -5.31
CA LYS A 150 20.25 8.05 -4.61
C LYS A 150 21.51 7.28 -5.00
N THR A 151 21.40 5.97 -5.14
CA THR A 151 22.54 5.14 -5.59
C THR A 151 22.92 5.48 -7.03
N ARG A 152 21.94 5.71 -7.91
CA ARG A 152 22.20 6.13 -9.29
C ARG A 152 22.84 7.52 -9.36
N GLU A 153 22.38 8.46 -8.55
CA GLU A 153 22.95 9.81 -8.44
C GLU A 153 24.42 9.77 -7.97
N ALA A 154 24.72 8.91 -7.00
CA ALA A 154 26.06 8.82 -6.40
C ALA A 154 27.07 8.00 -7.21
N HIS A 155 26.66 6.92 -7.86
CA HIS A 155 27.54 5.89 -8.41
C HIS A 155 27.28 5.56 -9.90
N GLY A 156 26.31 6.21 -10.55
CA GLY A 156 25.90 5.93 -11.93
C GLY A 156 25.06 4.65 -12.07
N GLU A 157 24.64 4.34 -13.31
CA GLU A 157 23.69 3.23 -13.59
C GLU A 157 24.22 1.82 -13.28
N ALA A 158 25.54 1.65 -13.19
CA ALA A 158 26.15 0.32 -12.98
C ALA A 158 26.08 -0.19 -11.53
N ALA A 159 25.70 0.64 -10.55
CA ALA A 159 25.79 0.32 -9.12
C ALA A 159 24.47 -0.17 -8.48
N VAL A 160 23.42 -0.40 -9.25
CA VAL A 160 22.05 -0.68 -8.74
C VAL A 160 21.85 -2.11 -8.18
N GLN A 161 22.90 -2.90 -7.97
CA GLN A 161 22.80 -4.29 -7.47
C GLN A 161 22.97 -4.46 -5.96
N GLY A 162 22.83 -3.41 -5.16
CA GLY A 162 22.87 -3.49 -3.69
C GLY A 162 21.56 -3.97 -3.08
N ALA A 163 21.63 -4.86 -2.09
CA ALA A 163 20.46 -5.35 -1.38
C ALA A 163 19.79 -4.22 -0.57
N PHE A 164 18.50 -4.01 -0.83
CA PHE A 164 17.66 -3.05 -0.09
C PHE A 164 16.93 -3.82 1.02
N GLU A 165 17.02 -3.36 2.25
CA GLU A 165 16.31 -3.98 3.36
C GLU A 165 15.49 -2.95 4.13
N LEU A 166 14.16 -3.09 4.08
CA LEU A 166 13.23 -2.39 4.95
C LEU A 166 12.81 -3.33 6.07
N VAL A 167 13.18 -3.01 7.31
CA VAL A 167 12.75 -3.78 8.49
C VAL A 167 11.37 -3.31 8.91
N THR A 168 10.35 -4.06 8.50
CA THR A 168 8.95 -3.78 8.83
C THR A 168 8.56 -4.51 10.13
N ARG A 169 7.96 -3.78 11.07
CA ARG A 169 7.42 -4.33 12.31
C ARG A 169 5.94 -3.97 12.43
N PHE A 170 5.12 -4.97 12.76
CA PHE A 170 3.70 -4.77 13.02
C PHE A 170 3.47 -4.65 14.52
N ARG A 171 2.63 -3.69 14.90
CA ARG A 171 2.18 -3.54 16.26
C ARG A 171 0.67 -3.75 16.30
N TYR A 172 0.26 -4.72 17.11
CA TYR A 172 -1.15 -5.03 17.35
C TYR A 172 -1.56 -4.43 18.69
N ASN A 173 -2.73 -3.80 18.72
CA ASN A 173 -3.38 -3.33 19.94
C ASN A 173 -4.10 -4.48 20.64
#